data_5a4871f359924672da9996467b7d492e
#
_entry.id   5a4871f359924672da9996467b7d492e
#
_cell.length_a   1.000
_cell.length_b   1.000
_cell.length_c   1.000
_cell.angle_alpha   90.00
_cell.angle_beta   90.00
_cell.angle_gamma   90.00
#
_symmetry.space_group_name_H-M   'P 1'
#
loop_
_entity.id
_entity.type
_entity.pdbx_description
1 polymer ?
#
loop_
_entity_poly.entity_id
_entity_poly.type
_entity_poly.pdbx_seq_one_letter_code
_entity_poly.pdbx_strand_id
1 'polypeptide(L)'
;MSARTWRAHGSSGPLLATAGFAALAAAPAQVVVAAEYLTTEQAQKAIFPAADRFDEVVLALNSAQKQAVASLAGPQPPHRSLRSWKALRRDQLLGYVFVDEVVGRQDFITYAAGIDAAGRLGALEVLAYRESHGGEVRNDAWRHQFSGRQNLDQLRFEADIKNIAGATLSCGHVTQGVRWLVALWEVALRSGSTPLA
;
A
#
# COMPACT_ATOMS: atom_id res chain seq x y z
N MET A 1 13.23 -49.55 86.41
CA MET A 1 13.99 -48.44 86.96
C MET A 1 13.94 -47.29 86.03
N SER A 2 13.34 -46.24 86.52
CA SER A 2 13.40 -44.83 86.22
C SER A 2 13.24 -44.31 84.80
N ALA A 3 12.01 -43.85 84.57
CA ALA A 3 11.63 -42.95 83.48
C ALA A 3 12.13 -41.53 83.73
N ARG A 4 12.47 -40.83 82.65
CA ARG A 4 12.50 -39.35 82.62
C ARG A 4 11.83 -38.83 81.37
N THR A 5 10.67 -38.25 81.65
CA THR A 5 9.91 -37.45 80.70
C THR A 5 10.58 -36.12 80.38
N TRP A 6 10.75 -35.78 79.09
CA TRP A 6 11.07 -34.41 78.68
C TRP A 6 9.86 -33.84 77.94
N ARG A 7 9.31 -32.73 78.45
CA ARG A 7 8.31 -31.92 77.76
C ARG A 7 9.01 -30.93 76.84
N ALA A 8 8.70 -30.97 75.60
CA ALA A 8 9.07 -29.91 74.67
C ALA A 8 7.85 -28.99 74.46
N HIS A 9 8.03 -27.72 74.77
CA HIS A 9 7.06 -26.66 74.47
C HIS A 9 7.10 -26.32 73.01
N GLY A 10 6.02 -26.52 72.29
CA GLY A 10 5.82 -26.04 70.99
C GLY A 10 5.39 -24.58 71.00
N SER A 11 6.16 -23.70 70.42
CA SER A 11 5.79 -22.32 70.05
C SER A 11 5.26 -22.27 68.62
N SER A 12 3.94 -22.10 68.56
CA SER A 12 3.27 -21.87 67.26
C SER A 12 3.53 -20.40 66.78
N GLY A 13 4.45 -20.19 65.84
CA GLY A 13 4.55 -18.91 65.19
C GLY A 13 3.63 -18.86 63.97
N PRO A 14 3.00 -17.72 63.65
CA PRO A 14 2.12 -17.61 62.50
C PRO A 14 2.96 -17.56 61.20
N LEU A 15 2.63 -18.46 60.28
CA LEU A 15 3.12 -18.43 58.91
C LEU A 15 2.48 -17.23 58.17
N LEU A 16 3.26 -16.17 57.98
CA LEU A 16 2.90 -15.07 57.08
C LEU A 16 3.04 -15.57 55.65
N ALA A 17 1.91 -15.86 54.99
CA ALA A 17 1.84 -16.11 53.58
C ALA A 17 2.02 -14.77 52.84
N THR A 18 3.19 -14.54 52.29
CA THR A 18 3.44 -13.44 51.36
C THR A 18 2.81 -13.78 50.02
N ALA A 19 1.61 -13.22 49.75
CA ALA A 19 1.01 -13.23 48.41
C ALA A 19 1.84 -12.33 47.49
N GLY A 20 2.66 -12.96 46.63
CA GLY A 20 3.38 -12.28 45.56
C GLY A 20 2.38 -11.79 44.50
N PHE A 21 2.12 -10.50 44.47
CA PHE A 21 1.46 -9.86 43.32
C PHE A 21 2.40 -9.88 42.15
N ALA A 22 2.19 -10.79 41.19
CA ALA A 22 2.80 -10.71 39.87
C ALA A 22 2.16 -9.53 39.14
N ALA A 23 2.86 -8.40 39.09
CA ALA A 23 2.50 -7.28 38.22
C ALA A 23 2.67 -7.71 36.76
N LEU A 24 1.57 -7.96 36.08
CA LEU A 24 1.52 -8.17 34.66
C LEU A 24 1.88 -6.83 34.01
N ALA A 25 3.13 -6.66 33.61
CA ALA A 25 3.56 -5.49 32.84
C ALA A 25 2.88 -5.54 31.48
N ALA A 26 1.84 -4.74 31.29
CA ALA A 26 1.25 -4.51 29.97
C ALA A 26 2.32 -3.83 29.10
N ALA A 27 2.81 -4.55 28.09
CA ALA A 27 3.65 -3.95 27.08
C ALA A 27 2.88 -2.81 26.40
N PRO A 28 3.49 -1.62 26.21
CA PRO A 28 2.81 -0.54 25.53
C PRO A 28 2.45 -1.00 24.11
N ALA A 29 1.18 -0.86 23.73
CA ALA A 29 0.74 -1.07 22.36
C ALA A 29 1.52 -0.09 21.49
N GLN A 30 2.31 -0.58 20.58
CA GLN A 30 3.00 0.24 19.60
C GLN A 30 1.94 0.83 18.67
N VAL A 31 1.70 2.12 18.80
CA VAL A 31 0.86 2.86 17.84
C VAL A 31 1.67 2.92 16.54
N VAL A 32 1.26 2.11 15.56
CA VAL A 32 1.79 2.24 14.20
C VAL A 32 1.27 3.56 13.65
N VAL A 33 2.10 4.59 13.67
CA VAL A 33 1.79 5.87 13.04
C VAL A 33 1.93 5.66 11.53
N ALA A 34 0.85 5.89 10.79
CA ALA A 34 0.90 5.93 9.34
C ALA A 34 1.98 6.93 8.90
N ALA A 35 3.00 6.44 8.20
CA ALA A 35 4.00 7.33 7.64
C ALA A 35 3.48 7.87 6.31
N GLU A 36 3.16 9.17 6.30
CA GLU A 36 2.88 9.92 5.08
C GLU A 36 4.19 10.49 4.55
N TYR A 37 4.48 10.25 3.27
CA TYR A 37 5.76 10.61 2.65
C TYR A 37 5.62 11.74 1.64
N LEU A 38 4.52 11.74 0.88
CA LEU A 38 4.23 12.71 -0.16
C LEU A 38 2.75 13.07 -0.14
N THR A 39 2.44 14.35 -0.34
CA THR A 39 1.07 14.76 -0.68
C THR A 39 0.74 14.38 -2.13
N THR A 40 -0.54 14.42 -2.49
CA THR A 40 -0.98 14.21 -3.88
C THR A 40 -0.30 15.20 -4.82
N GLU A 41 -0.23 16.48 -4.44
CA GLU A 41 0.37 17.55 -5.24
C GLU A 41 1.88 17.36 -5.43
N GLN A 42 2.58 16.89 -4.40
CA GLN A 42 4.01 16.56 -4.49
C GLN A 42 4.23 15.38 -5.44
N ALA A 43 3.40 14.34 -5.37
CA ALA A 43 3.47 13.20 -6.26
C ALA A 43 3.16 13.60 -7.72
N GLN A 44 2.15 14.43 -7.95
CA GLN A 44 1.83 14.98 -9.27
C GLN A 44 3.03 15.69 -9.91
N LYS A 45 3.70 16.56 -9.13
CA LYS A 45 4.89 17.28 -9.60
C LYS A 45 6.10 16.38 -9.80
N ALA A 46 6.28 15.35 -8.96
CA ALA A 46 7.35 14.37 -9.14
C ALA A 46 7.14 13.52 -10.41
N ILE A 47 5.90 13.12 -10.69
CA ILE A 47 5.54 12.28 -11.84
C ILE A 47 5.58 13.06 -13.16
N PHE A 48 5.01 14.26 -13.18
CA PHE A 48 5.02 15.15 -14.36
C PHE A 48 5.60 16.52 -14.02
N PRO A 49 6.93 16.64 -13.88
CA PRO A 49 7.56 17.91 -13.50
C PRO A 49 7.36 19.02 -14.53
N ALA A 50 7.10 18.66 -15.79
CA ALA A 50 6.83 19.60 -16.87
C ALA A 50 5.38 20.11 -16.93
N ALA A 51 4.47 19.52 -16.15
CA ALA A 51 3.07 19.96 -16.10
C ALA A 51 2.94 21.29 -15.37
N ASP A 52 2.16 22.20 -15.94
CA ASP A 52 1.79 23.47 -15.31
C ASP A 52 0.43 23.41 -14.59
N ARG A 53 -0.44 22.42 -14.97
CA ARG A 53 -1.77 22.22 -14.40
C ARG A 53 -2.12 20.74 -14.27
N PHE A 54 -2.90 20.43 -13.23
CA PHE A 54 -3.49 19.10 -13.00
C PHE A 54 -5.00 19.26 -12.81
N ASP A 55 -5.77 18.75 -13.77
CA ASP A 55 -7.23 18.80 -13.75
C ASP A 55 -7.77 17.46 -13.27
N GLU A 56 -8.52 17.47 -12.17
CA GLU A 56 -9.14 16.26 -11.64
C GLU A 56 -10.16 15.68 -12.64
N VAL A 57 -10.14 14.38 -12.80
CA VAL A 57 -11.01 13.64 -13.72
C VAL A 57 -11.68 12.50 -12.97
N VAL A 58 -13.02 12.51 -13.00
CA VAL A 58 -13.82 11.38 -12.49
C VAL A 58 -13.96 10.35 -13.61
N LEU A 59 -13.44 9.15 -13.39
CA LEU A 59 -13.53 8.04 -14.34
C LEU A 59 -14.77 7.20 -14.06
N ALA A 60 -15.86 7.48 -14.76
CA ALA A 60 -17.09 6.71 -14.68
C ALA A 60 -17.07 5.57 -15.71
N LEU A 61 -16.61 4.37 -15.28
CA LEU A 61 -16.64 3.18 -16.14
C LEU A 61 -18.04 2.57 -16.19
N ASN A 62 -18.52 2.30 -17.39
CA ASN A 62 -19.74 1.48 -17.58
C ASN A 62 -19.44 -0.02 -17.33
N SER A 63 -20.48 -0.84 -17.28
CA SER A 63 -20.36 -2.27 -16.97
C SER A 63 -19.47 -3.02 -17.96
N ALA A 64 -19.54 -2.71 -19.25
CA ALA A 64 -18.71 -3.33 -20.28
C ALA A 64 -17.23 -2.96 -20.12
N GLN A 65 -16.92 -1.70 -19.83
CA GLN A 65 -15.56 -1.24 -19.54
C GLN A 65 -15.00 -1.89 -18.28
N LYS A 66 -15.78 -1.98 -17.20
CA LYS A 66 -15.36 -2.69 -15.97
C LYS A 66 -15.02 -4.15 -16.25
N GLN A 67 -15.84 -4.83 -17.05
CA GLN A 67 -15.61 -6.21 -17.44
C GLN A 67 -14.36 -6.34 -18.32
N ALA A 68 -14.16 -5.43 -19.27
CA ALA A 68 -12.96 -5.43 -20.13
C ALA A 68 -11.68 -5.22 -19.32
N VAL A 69 -11.65 -4.27 -18.38
CA VAL A 69 -10.51 -4.06 -17.47
C VAL A 69 -10.24 -5.31 -16.63
N ALA A 70 -11.29 -5.93 -16.06
CA ALA A 70 -11.16 -7.15 -15.27
C ALA A 70 -10.66 -8.34 -16.10
N SER A 71 -11.05 -8.44 -17.37
CA SER A 71 -10.56 -9.48 -18.29
C SER A 71 -9.08 -9.31 -18.61
N LEU A 72 -8.57 -8.08 -18.67
CA LEU A 72 -7.18 -7.77 -18.97
C LEU A 72 -6.27 -7.92 -17.75
N ALA A 73 -6.66 -7.33 -16.63
CA ALA A 73 -5.80 -7.20 -15.44
C ALA A 73 -6.20 -8.13 -14.28
N GLY A 74 -7.28 -8.88 -14.42
CA GLY A 74 -7.91 -9.63 -13.32
C GLY A 74 -8.95 -8.80 -12.56
N PRO A 75 -9.58 -9.39 -11.52
CA PRO A 75 -10.62 -8.72 -10.76
C PRO A 75 -10.09 -7.44 -10.11
N GLN A 76 -10.99 -6.46 -9.96
CA GLN A 76 -10.64 -5.22 -9.26
C GLN A 76 -10.21 -5.53 -7.84
N PRO A 77 -9.07 -4.96 -7.39
CA PRO A 77 -8.68 -5.07 -5.99
C PRO A 77 -9.79 -4.57 -5.05
N PRO A 78 -10.02 -5.23 -3.90
CA PRO A 78 -11.01 -4.78 -2.94
C PRO A 78 -10.62 -3.42 -2.34
N HIS A 79 -11.62 -2.63 -1.96
CA HIS A 79 -11.48 -1.34 -1.26
C HIS A 79 -10.63 -0.30 -2.00
N ARG A 80 -10.78 -0.21 -3.30
CA ARG A 80 -10.03 0.71 -4.12
C ARG A 80 -10.56 2.14 -3.99
N SER A 81 -9.66 3.07 -3.69
CA SER A 81 -9.91 4.51 -3.69
C SER A 81 -9.12 5.15 -4.84
N LEU A 82 -9.71 5.21 -6.03
CA LEU A 82 -9.03 5.75 -7.22
C LEU A 82 -9.40 7.20 -7.43
N ARG A 83 -8.40 8.07 -7.44
CA ARG A 83 -8.50 9.45 -7.92
C ARG A 83 -7.58 9.63 -9.12
N SER A 84 -7.97 10.49 -10.06
CA SER A 84 -7.19 10.71 -11.28
C SER A 84 -7.18 12.16 -11.73
N TRP A 85 -6.09 12.56 -12.39
CA TRP A 85 -5.90 13.91 -12.94
C TRP A 85 -5.26 13.83 -14.31
N LYS A 86 -5.66 14.75 -15.20
CA LYS A 86 -4.91 15.08 -16.41
C LYS A 86 -3.74 15.96 -16.04
N ALA A 87 -2.55 15.59 -16.44
CA ALA A 87 -1.37 16.43 -16.37
C ALA A 87 -1.25 17.21 -17.70
N LEU A 88 -1.26 18.53 -17.63
CA LEU A 88 -1.32 19.43 -18.78
C LEU A 88 -0.12 20.37 -18.77
N ARG A 89 0.34 20.71 -19.96
CA ARG A 89 1.32 21.77 -20.20
C ARG A 89 0.82 22.63 -21.34
N ARG A 90 0.49 23.92 -21.07
CA ARG A 90 -0.07 24.85 -22.07
C ARG A 90 -1.23 24.19 -22.82
N ASP A 91 -2.16 23.59 -22.07
CA ASP A 91 -3.32 22.82 -22.57
C ASP A 91 -3.03 21.52 -23.34
N GLN A 92 -1.76 21.20 -23.56
CA GLN A 92 -1.36 19.92 -24.13
C GLN A 92 -1.37 18.83 -23.07
N LEU A 93 -2.07 17.72 -23.32
CA LEU A 93 -2.08 16.56 -22.45
C LEU A 93 -0.70 15.87 -22.46
N LEU A 94 -0.05 15.81 -21.30
CA LEU A 94 1.18 15.03 -21.09
C LEU A 94 0.85 13.59 -20.69
N GLY A 95 -0.22 13.39 -19.93
CA GLY A 95 -0.65 12.08 -19.42
C GLY A 95 -1.64 12.21 -18.28
N TYR A 96 -1.72 11.14 -17.51
CA TYR A 96 -2.62 11.04 -16.35
C TYR A 96 -1.84 10.64 -15.10
N VAL A 97 -2.18 11.25 -13.98
CA VAL A 97 -1.75 10.80 -12.65
C VAL A 97 -2.91 10.08 -12.00
N PHE A 98 -2.64 8.93 -11.46
CA PHE A 98 -3.57 8.14 -10.67
C PHE A 98 -3.05 8.06 -9.23
N VAL A 99 -3.90 8.33 -8.26
CA VAL A 99 -3.66 8.00 -6.85
C VAL A 99 -4.64 6.90 -6.48
N ASP A 100 -4.09 5.80 -5.98
CA ASP A 100 -4.84 4.59 -5.71
C ASP A 100 -4.37 3.94 -4.41
N GLU A 101 -5.18 3.06 -3.87
CA GLU A 101 -4.89 2.31 -2.66
C GLU A 101 -4.99 0.82 -2.92
N VAL A 102 -4.03 0.07 -2.39
CA VAL A 102 -4.08 -1.38 -2.34
C VAL A 102 -3.90 -1.83 -0.90
N VAL A 103 -4.49 -2.96 -0.55
CA VAL A 103 -4.25 -3.58 0.75
C VAL A 103 -2.85 -4.19 0.72
N GLY A 104 -2.01 -3.87 1.70
CA GLY A 104 -0.75 -4.54 1.93
C GLY A 104 -1.00 -5.92 2.55
N ARG A 105 -0.48 -6.14 3.74
CA ARG A 105 -0.79 -7.34 4.53
C ARG A 105 -2.02 -7.15 5.42
N GLN A 106 -2.14 -6.00 6.07
CA GLN A 106 -3.19 -5.67 7.05
C GLN A 106 -3.78 -4.28 6.82
N ASP A 107 -2.99 -3.37 6.26
CA ASP A 107 -3.31 -1.96 6.10
C ASP A 107 -3.16 -1.53 4.65
N PHE A 108 -3.48 -0.25 4.38
CA PHE A 108 -3.44 0.30 3.04
C PHE A 108 -2.07 0.86 2.66
N ILE A 109 -1.72 0.67 1.40
CA ILE A 109 -0.60 1.31 0.71
C ILE A 109 -1.20 2.30 -0.27
N THR A 110 -1.02 3.61 -0.03
CA THR A 110 -1.43 4.65 -0.97
C THR A 110 -0.25 4.95 -1.90
N TYR A 111 -0.48 4.85 -3.19
CA TYR A 111 0.55 5.11 -4.20
C TYR A 111 0.01 5.98 -5.33
N ALA A 112 0.91 6.65 -6.06
CA ALA A 112 0.61 7.35 -7.28
C ALA A 112 1.38 6.75 -8.45
N ALA A 113 0.73 6.68 -9.62
CA ALA A 113 1.36 6.25 -10.86
C ALA A 113 1.03 7.22 -11.99
N GLY A 114 2.03 7.52 -12.82
CA GLY A 114 1.85 8.29 -14.04
C GLY A 114 1.76 7.39 -15.26
N ILE A 115 0.82 7.69 -16.14
CA ILE A 115 0.75 7.08 -17.48
C ILE A 115 0.75 8.21 -18.50
N ASP A 116 1.71 8.24 -19.41
CA ASP A 116 1.81 9.27 -20.44
C ASP A 116 0.68 9.16 -21.48
N ALA A 117 0.56 10.16 -22.33
CA ALA A 117 -0.49 10.19 -23.37
C ALA A 117 -0.36 9.03 -24.38
N ALA A 118 0.80 8.36 -24.46
CA ALA A 118 1.03 7.18 -25.28
C ALA A 118 0.79 5.86 -24.55
N GLY A 119 0.43 5.89 -23.26
CA GLY A 119 0.16 4.71 -22.43
C GLY A 119 1.38 4.11 -21.74
N ARG A 120 2.50 4.83 -21.70
CA ARG A 120 3.69 4.35 -21.00
C ARG A 120 3.64 4.75 -19.52
N LEU A 121 3.93 3.80 -18.67
CA LEU A 121 4.16 4.08 -17.25
C LEU A 121 5.39 4.99 -17.09
N GLY A 122 5.21 6.08 -16.37
CA GLY A 122 6.27 6.96 -15.94
C GLY A 122 6.78 6.58 -14.56
N ALA A 123 6.76 7.54 -13.63
CA ALA A 123 7.14 7.31 -12.25
C ALA A 123 6.00 6.65 -11.46
N LEU A 124 6.41 5.85 -10.47
CA LEU A 124 5.58 5.31 -9.41
C LEU A 124 6.07 5.87 -8.07
N GLU A 125 5.17 6.45 -7.27
CA GLU A 125 5.48 7.02 -5.95
C GLU A 125 4.61 6.37 -4.88
N VAL A 126 5.19 6.07 -3.71
CA VAL A 126 4.43 5.63 -2.54
C VAL A 126 4.16 6.85 -1.66
N LEU A 127 2.88 7.20 -1.48
CA LEU A 127 2.44 8.38 -0.76
C LEU A 127 2.29 8.11 0.74
N ALA A 128 1.69 6.98 1.09
CA ALA A 128 1.53 6.58 2.47
C ALA A 128 1.69 5.07 2.63
N TYR A 129 2.30 4.67 3.73
CA TYR A 129 2.51 3.29 4.09
C TYR A 129 2.16 3.09 5.56
N ARG A 130 1.18 2.25 5.84
CA ARG A 130 0.63 2.06 7.20
C ARG A 130 0.99 0.72 7.81
N GLU A 131 1.69 -0.13 7.06
CA GLU A 131 2.13 -1.43 7.51
C GLU A 131 3.42 -1.33 8.34
N SER A 132 3.59 -2.26 9.28
CA SER A 132 4.82 -2.37 10.08
C SER A 132 6.00 -2.99 9.33
N HIS A 133 5.74 -3.71 8.23
CA HIS A 133 6.74 -4.41 7.42
C HIS A 133 6.45 -4.25 5.94
N GLY A 134 7.48 -4.35 5.10
CA GLY A 134 7.32 -4.26 3.64
C GLY A 134 7.44 -2.85 3.08
N GLY A 135 7.90 -1.88 3.88
CA GLY A 135 8.12 -0.49 3.47
C GLY A 135 9.17 -0.31 2.38
N GLU A 136 9.89 -1.38 2.04
CA GLU A 136 10.89 -1.43 0.98
C GLU A 136 10.30 -1.20 -0.42
N VAL A 137 8.99 -1.29 -0.61
CA VAL A 137 8.29 -0.86 -1.85
C VAL A 137 8.52 0.61 -2.18
N ARG A 138 9.00 1.40 -1.21
CA ARG A 138 9.45 2.78 -1.41
C ARG A 138 10.81 2.90 -2.07
N ASN A 139 11.56 1.81 -2.15
CA ASN A 139 12.90 1.81 -2.75
C ASN A 139 12.80 2.23 -4.23
N ASP A 140 13.59 3.24 -4.60
CA ASP A 140 13.60 3.80 -5.96
C ASP A 140 13.94 2.76 -7.00
N ALA A 141 14.92 1.89 -6.74
CA ALA A 141 15.30 0.85 -7.68
C ALA A 141 14.15 -0.14 -7.94
N TRP A 142 13.30 -0.42 -6.93
CA TRP A 142 12.12 -1.25 -7.14
C TRP A 142 11.06 -0.52 -7.95
N ARG A 143 10.76 0.72 -7.61
CA ARG A 143 9.75 1.54 -8.29
C ARG A 143 10.13 1.81 -9.77
N HIS A 144 11.41 1.99 -10.06
CA HIS A 144 11.91 2.18 -11.43
C HIS A 144 11.67 0.98 -12.35
N GLN A 145 11.40 -0.21 -11.84
CA GLN A 145 11.07 -1.36 -12.67
C GLN A 145 9.79 -1.16 -13.50
N PHE A 146 8.90 -0.28 -13.08
CA PHE A 146 7.66 0.04 -13.79
C PHE A 146 7.87 1.05 -14.93
N SER A 147 8.90 1.88 -14.84
CA SER A 147 9.14 2.98 -15.79
C SER A 147 9.31 2.48 -17.22
N GLY A 148 8.65 3.16 -18.16
CA GLY A 148 8.70 2.87 -19.60
C GLY A 148 7.86 1.70 -20.05
N ARG A 149 7.23 0.93 -19.13
CA ARG A 149 6.39 -0.21 -19.51
C ARG A 149 5.04 0.25 -20.01
N GLN A 150 4.50 -0.46 -21.01
CA GLN A 150 3.22 -0.13 -21.65
C GLN A 150 2.21 -1.26 -21.60
N ASN A 151 2.69 -2.50 -21.61
CA ASN A 151 1.85 -3.69 -21.77
C ASN A 151 1.76 -4.48 -20.49
N LEU A 152 0.61 -5.08 -20.24
CA LEU A 152 0.37 -5.94 -19.08
C LEU A 152 1.33 -7.14 -19.02
N ASP A 153 1.79 -7.63 -20.19
CA ASP A 153 2.77 -8.72 -20.29
C ASP A 153 4.16 -8.34 -19.79
N GLN A 154 4.43 -7.05 -19.62
CA GLN A 154 5.67 -6.51 -19.05
C GLN A 154 5.56 -6.25 -17.55
N LEU A 155 4.42 -6.55 -16.93
CA LEU A 155 4.11 -6.24 -15.54
C LEU A 155 3.77 -7.50 -14.72
N ARG A 156 4.27 -8.67 -15.10
CA ARG A 156 4.04 -9.90 -14.35
C ARG A 156 4.92 -9.89 -13.11
N PHE A 157 4.26 -10.02 -11.96
CA PHE A 157 4.97 -10.07 -10.68
C PHE A 157 5.91 -11.28 -10.63
N GLU A 158 7.10 -11.11 -10.06
CA GLU A 158 8.24 -12.03 -9.98
C GLU A 158 8.90 -12.38 -11.32
N ALA A 159 8.19 -12.28 -12.43
CA ALA A 159 8.78 -12.46 -13.76
C ALA A 159 9.43 -11.16 -14.27
N ASP A 160 8.65 -10.10 -14.40
CA ASP A 160 9.06 -8.82 -14.98
C ASP A 160 9.33 -7.77 -13.90
N ILE A 161 8.53 -7.75 -12.84
CA ILE A 161 8.69 -6.92 -11.66
C ILE A 161 9.22 -7.80 -10.54
N LYS A 162 10.49 -7.60 -10.17
CA LYS A 162 11.14 -8.41 -9.14
C LYS A 162 10.62 -8.05 -7.75
N ASN A 163 10.51 -9.07 -6.93
CA ASN A 163 10.13 -8.95 -5.54
C ASN A 163 11.27 -8.35 -4.68
N ILE A 164 10.90 -7.85 -3.51
CA ILE A 164 11.83 -7.53 -2.41
C ILE A 164 11.56 -8.51 -1.27
N ALA A 165 12.62 -9.16 -0.78
CA ALA A 165 12.52 -10.05 0.37
C ALA A 165 11.95 -9.31 1.59
N GLY A 166 10.94 -9.88 2.22
CA GLY A 166 10.22 -9.25 3.33
C GLY A 166 9.04 -8.35 2.93
N ALA A 167 8.95 -7.94 1.64
CA ALA A 167 7.90 -7.06 1.12
C ALA A 167 7.01 -7.73 0.05
N THR A 168 6.98 -9.05 -0.04
CA THR A 168 6.33 -9.80 -1.13
C THR A 168 4.87 -9.42 -1.36
N LEU A 169 4.07 -9.32 -0.30
CA LEU A 169 2.65 -8.95 -0.41
C LEU A 169 2.50 -7.51 -0.92
N SER A 170 3.25 -6.58 -0.36
CA SER A 170 3.24 -5.17 -0.78
C SER A 170 3.66 -5.02 -2.24
N CYS A 171 4.76 -5.66 -2.65
CA CYS A 171 5.23 -5.67 -4.05
C CYS A 171 4.18 -6.27 -4.99
N GLY A 172 3.59 -7.42 -4.63
CA GLY A 172 2.57 -8.09 -5.42
C GLY A 172 1.31 -7.25 -5.59
N HIS A 173 0.79 -6.69 -4.51
CA HIS A 173 -0.44 -5.91 -4.54
C HIS A 173 -0.28 -4.57 -5.27
N VAL A 174 0.83 -3.85 -5.05
CA VAL A 174 1.14 -2.64 -5.83
C VAL A 174 1.29 -2.98 -7.32
N THR A 175 2.00 -4.06 -7.66
CA THR A 175 2.12 -4.52 -9.06
C THR A 175 0.74 -4.81 -9.67
N GLN A 176 -0.13 -5.50 -8.95
CA GLN A 176 -1.49 -5.78 -9.40
C GLN A 176 -2.32 -4.50 -9.56
N GLY A 177 -2.20 -3.55 -8.64
CA GLY A 177 -2.84 -2.23 -8.75
C GLY A 177 -2.38 -1.48 -10.01
N VAL A 178 -1.07 -1.43 -10.27
CA VAL A 178 -0.51 -0.79 -11.48
C VAL A 178 -0.99 -1.48 -12.76
N ARG A 179 -1.03 -2.82 -12.81
CA ARG A 179 -1.60 -3.57 -13.94
C ARG A 179 -3.05 -3.14 -14.22
N TRP A 180 -3.82 -2.95 -13.16
CA TRP A 180 -5.20 -2.51 -13.28
C TRP A 180 -5.30 -1.07 -13.82
N LEU A 181 -4.39 -0.16 -13.43
CA LEU A 181 -4.32 1.20 -13.98
C LEU A 181 -3.97 1.20 -15.47
N VAL A 182 -3.04 0.35 -15.91
CA VAL A 182 -2.70 0.21 -17.33
C VAL A 182 -3.89 -0.31 -18.13
N ALA A 183 -4.59 -1.33 -17.63
CA ALA A 183 -5.80 -1.83 -18.28
C ALA A 183 -6.93 -0.79 -18.33
N LEU A 184 -7.09 -0.01 -17.25
CA LEU A 184 -8.05 1.09 -17.20
C LEU A 184 -7.73 2.15 -18.25
N TRP A 185 -6.46 2.55 -18.36
CA TRP A 185 -6.01 3.49 -19.37
C TRP A 185 -6.30 2.97 -20.79
N GLU A 186 -5.97 1.72 -21.06
CA GLU A 186 -6.20 1.05 -22.36
C GLU A 186 -7.68 1.08 -22.75
N VAL A 187 -8.58 0.75 -21.81
CA VAL A 187 -10.02 0.60 -22.07
C VAL A 187 -10.76 1.94 -22.10
N ALA A 188 -10.37 2.89 -21.25
CA ALA A 188 -11.18 4.07 -21.02
C ALA A 188 -10.56 5.38 -21.53
N LEU A 189 -9.22 5.48 -21.58
CA LEU A 189 -8.54 6.74 -21.85
C LEU A 189 -7.83 6.79 -23.19
N ARG A 190 -7.35 5.66 -23.68
CA ARG A 190 -6.62 5.57 -24.95
C ARG A 190 -7.40 6.13 -26.15
N SER A 191 -8.70 5.91 -26.20
CA SER A 191 -9.56 6.31 -27.32
C SER A 191 -10.36 7.59 -27.07
N GLY A 192 -10.15 8.27 -25.95
CA GLY A 192 -10.98 9.42 -25.57
C GLY A 192 -12.45 9.08 -25.29
N SER A 193 -12.75 7.79 -25.08
CA SER A 193 -14.12 7.24 -25.08
C SER A 193 -14.84 7.33 -23.73
N THR A 194 -14.21 7.89 -22.68
CA THR A 194 -14.88 8.03 -21.39
C THR A 194 -15.59 9.37 -21.34
N PRO A 195 -16.93 9.40 -21.19
CA PRO A 195 -17.63 10.63 -20.86
C PRO A 195 -17.09 11.14 -19.53
N LEU A 196 -16.63 12.38 -19.52
CA LEU A 196 -16.37 13.11 -18.28
C LEU A 196 -17.74 13.36 -17.63
N ALA A 197 -17.94 12.84 -16.43
CA ALA A 197 -19.13 13.12 -15.64
C ALA A 197 -19.02 14.49 -14.98
#